data_6deed7153a3205684533b0f8a243a48a
#
_entry.id   6deed7153a3205684533b0f8a243a48a
#
_cell.length_a   1.000
_cell.length_b   1.000
_cell.length_c   1.000
_cell.angle_alpha   90.00
_cell.angle_beta   90.00
_cell.angle_gamma   90.00
#
_symmetry.space_group_name_H-M   'P 1'
#
loop_
_entity.id
_entity.type
_entity.pdbx_description
1 polymer ?
#
loop_
_entity_poly.entity_id
_entity_poly.type
_entity_poly.pdbx_seq_one_letter_code
_entity_poly.pdbx_strand_id
1 'polypeptide(L)'
;LSVILTVIQMVFGINFGTMSGKSLNLGTLFVFAMVVGFSGSIISLLMSKTMAKMSMGLQMIDVNNPQSPVERYLVDVVRSEAQKAGLPMPEVGIYDGEPNAFATGASRSSALVAVSTGLLNLMNREEVEAVLAHELSHVKNGDMVTMTLLQGVMNTFVVFLSRIIGWVVDRQILRNEDDAPGVGYYVTSLVLDICLGFLASMVVAAFSRYREFHADAGAADIMGSTTPMINALQRLGGIAPNELPGNVKGFGISGGIGSLFASHPSIEDRVAALREHRYTNAQ
;
A
#
# COMPACT_ATOMS: atom_id res chain seq x y z
N LEU A 1 14.00 -0.33 16.21
CA LEU A 1 12.95 -0.62 17.20
C LEU A 1 13.45 -0.39 18.63
N SER A 2 14.58 -1.01 19.05
CA SER A 2 15.13 -0.86 20.42
C SER A 2 15.34 0.60 20.81
N VAL A 3 15.88 1.44 19.94
CA VAL A 3 16.03 2.88 20.19
C VAL A 3 14.69 3.56 20.45
N ILE A 4 13.65 3.26 19.66
CA ILE A 4 12.31 3.81 19.85
C ILE A 4 11.73 3.38 21.21
N LEU A 5 11.84 2.11 21.56
CA LEU A 5 11.38 1.59 22.84
C LEU A 5 12.13 2.23 24.02
N THR A 6 13.45 2.42 23.90
CA THR A 6 14.25 3.09 24.92
C THR A 6 13.82 4.55 25.11
N VAL A 7 13.59 5.29 24.01
CA VAL A 7 13.11 6.68 24.09
C VAL A 7 11.73 6.74 24.76
N ILE A 8 10.81 5.85 24.39
CA ILE A 8 9.48 5.79 25.01
C ILE A 8 9.57 5.45 26.51
N GLN A 9 10.44 4.52 26.87
CA GLN A 9 10.68 4.21 28.28
C GLN A 9 11.21 5.43 29.05
N MET A 10 12.16 6.18 28.47
CA MET A 10 12.72 7.37 29.11
C MET A 10 11.71 8.52 29.23
N VAL A 11 10.90 8.74 28.21
CA VAL A 11 9.96 9.89 28.16
C VAL A 11 8.68 9.61 28.97
N PHE A 12 8.14 8.40 28.87
CA PHE A 12 6.84 8.06 29.46
C PHE A 12 6.95 7.17 30.71
N GLY A 13 8.15 6.77 31.11
CA GLY A 13 8.36 5.90 32.27
C GLY A 13 7.83 4.48 32.13
N ILE A 14 7.55 4.04 30.88
CA ILE A 14 6.97 2.72 30.59
C ILE A 14 8.08 1.67 30.62
N ASN A 15 8.04 0.75 31.58
CA ASN A 15 9.01 -0.34 31.66
C ASN A 15 8.54 -1.55 30.87
N PHE A 16 9.09 -1.74 29.67
CA PHE A 16 8.76 -2.90 28.80
C PHE A 16 9.30 -4.24 29.35
N GLY A 17 10.25 -4.22 30.29
CA GLY A 17 10.73 -5.43 30.96
C GLY A 17 9.66 -6.11 31.81
N THR A 18 8.63 -5.39 32.27
CA THR A 18 7.52 -5.95 33.06
C THR A 18 6.51 -6.77 32.24
N MET A 19 6.69 -6.85 30.92
CA MET A 19 5.82 -7.66 30.05
C MET A 19 6.04 -9.17 30.22
N SER A 20 7.11 -9.59 30.89
CA SER A 20 7.49 -11.00 31.02
C SER A 20 7.40 -11.55 32.48
N GLY A 21 6.77 -10.83 33.41
CA GLY A 21 6.59 -11.28 34.78
C GLY A 21 5.38 -12.22 34.98
N LYS A 22 5.13 -12.61 36.23
CA LYS A 22 3.95 -13.43 36.61
C LYS A 22 2.62 -12.77 36.29
N SER A 23 2.57 -11.45 36.12
CA SER A 23 1.39 -10.69 35.73
C SER A 23 1.61 -9.95 34.41
N LEU A 24 0.70 -10.14 33.45
CA LEU A 24 0.71 -9.41 32.19
C LEU A 24 0.10 -8.03 32.39
N ASN A 25 0.88 -6.97 32.19
CA ASN A 25 0.36 -5.61 32.16
C ASN A 25 -0.17 -5.30 30.73
N LEU A 26 -1.51 -5.36 30.57
CA LEU A 26 -2.16 -5.15 29.28
C LEU A 26 -1.92 -3.75 28.71
N GLY A 27 -1.84 -2.72 29.55
CA GLY A 27 -1.57 -1.35 29.10
C GLY A 27 -0.17 -1.21 28.50
N THR A 28 0.84 -1.73 29.21
CA THR A 28 2.23 -1.74 28.70
C THR A 28 2.36 -2.58 27.44
N LEU A 29 1.70 -3.74 27.38
CA LEU A 29 1.67 -4.59 26.20
C LEU A 29 1.01 -3.88 25.00
N PHE A 30 -0.10 -3.17 25.24
CA PHE A 30 -0.78 -2.44 24.16
C PHE A 30 0.11 -1.33 23.58
N VAL A 31 0.77 -0.54 24.43
CA VAL A 31 1.72 0.48 23.99
C VAL A 31 2.88 -0.15 23.20
N PHE A 32 3.43 -1.25 23.68
CA PHE A 32 4.46 -2.01 22.96
C PHE A 32 3.96 -2.47 21.58
N ALA A 33 2.79 -3.09 21.53
CA ALA A 33 2.19 -3.57 20.30
C ALA A 33 1.94 -2.42 19.29
N MET A 34 1.47 -1.25 19.76
CA MET A 34 1.34 -0.06 18.93
C MET A 34 2.68 0.39 18.36
N VAL A 35 3.70 0.48 19.19
CA VAL A 35 5.04 0.90 18.72
C VAL A 35 5.59 -0.08 17.70
N VAL A 36 5.49 -1.38 17.95
CA VAL A 36 5.94 -2.41 17.01
C VAL A 36 5.11 -2.36 15.72
N GLY A 37 3.78 -2.30 15.83
CA GLY A 37 2.86 -2.34 14.70
C GLY A 37 2.99 -1.14 13.76
N PHE A 38 3.15 0.06 14.31
CA PHE A 38 3.25 1.28 13.50
C PHE A 38 4.66 1.61 13.03
N SER A 39 5.72 1.26 13.77
CA SER A 39 7.08 1.68 13.41
C SER A 39 7.50 1.20 12.03
N GLY A 40 7.23 -0.06 11.68
CA GLY A 40 7.59 -0.61 10.38
C GLY A 40 6.83 0.07 9.23
N SER A 41 5.52 0.24 9.37
CA SER A 41 4.68 0.85 8.34
C SER A 41 4.99 2.34 8.13
N ILE A 42 5.23 3.09 9.21
CA ILE A 42 5.62 4.52 9.12
C ILE A 42 6.99 4.68 8.48
N ILE A 43 7.98 3.88 8.89
CA ILE A 43 9.32 3.91 8.29
C ILE A 43 9.23 3.57 6.80
N SER A 44 8.47 2.54 6.42
CA SER A 44 8.24 2.16 5.03
C SER A 44 7.62 3.31 4.23
N LEU A 45 6.61 3.99 4.76
CA LEU A 45 5.99 5.15 4.12
C LEU A 45 6.99 6.30 3.90
N LEU A 46 7.75 6.65 4.94
CA LEU A 46 8.72 7.74 4.87
C LEU A 46 9.86 7.45 3.89
N MET A 47 10.24 6.18 3.76
CA MET A 47 11.29 5.73 2.84
C MET A 47 10.76 5.38 1.44
N SER A 48 9.46 5.29 1.22
CA SER A 48 8.83 4.78 0.00
C SER A 48 9.36 5.43 -1.27
N LYS A 49 9.46 6.76 -1.29
CA LYS A 49 9.95 7.54 -2.42
C LYS A 49 11.45 7.28 -2.70
N THR A 50 12.28 7.24 -1.67
CA THR A 50 13.71 6.96 -1.81
C THR A 50 13.93 5.53 -2.29
N MET A 51 13.20 4.58 -1.71
CA MET A 51 13.26 3.17 -2.12
C MET A 51 12.82 2.99 -3.58
N ALA A 52 11.71 3.64 -4.00
CA ALA A 52 11.26 3.60 -5.37
C ALA A 52 12.32 4.14 -6.35
N LYS A 53 12.93 5.31 -6.05
CA LYS A 53 14.00 5.89 -6.87
C LYS A 53 15.20 4.95 -7.03
N MET A 54 15.59 4.29 -5.94
CA MET A 54 16.77 3.42 -5.95
C MET A 54 16.49 2.06 -6.59
N SER A 55 15.35 1.42 -6.26
CA SER A 55 15.05 0.05 -6.67
C SER A 55 14.60 -0.07 -8.12
N MET A 56 13.92 0.97 -8.64
CA MET A 56 13.38 0.98 -10.01
C MET A 56 14.32 1.66 -11.01
N GLY A 57 15.45 2.23 -10.58
CA GLY A 57 16.34 2.95 -11.48
C GLY A 57 15.67 4.16 -12.13
N LEU A 58 14.85 4.91 -11.38
CA LEU A 58 14.06 6.02 -11.91
C LEU A 58 14.94 7.12 -12.50
N GLN A 59 14.68 7.47 -13.74
CA GLN A 59 15.16 8.68 -14.40
C GLN A 59 14.20 9.81 -14.07
N MET A 60 14.63 10.71 -13.18
CA MET A 60 13.81 11.84 -12.75
C MET A 60 13.79 12.92 -13.81
N ILE A 61 12.58 13.43 -14.12
CA ILE A 61 12.39 14.50 -15.10
C ILE A 61 12.47 15.85 -14.39
N ASP A 62 13.25 16.77 -14.95
CA ASP A 62 13.17 18.17 -14.52
C ASP A 62 11.88 18.79 -15.08
N VAL A 63 10.89 18.97 -14.20
CA VAL A 63 9.56 19.49 -14.57
C VAL A 63 9.59 20.91 -15.12
N ASN A 64 10.68 21.65 -14.90
CA ASN A 64 10.87 23.01 -15.42
C ASN A 64 11.64 23.02 -16.75
N ASN A 65 12.39 21.96 -17.06
CA ASN A 65 13.22 21.87 -18.25
C ASN A 65 13.27 20.44 -18.82
N PRO A 66 12.12 19.90 -19.30
CA PRO A 66 12.08 18.56 -19.87
C PRO A 66 12.93 18.48 -21.15
N GLN A 67 13.78 17.46 -21.26
CA GLN A 67 14.84 17.34 -22.30
C GLN A 67 14.34 16.66 -23.57
N SER A 68 13.27 15.87 -23.50
CA SER A 68 12.74 15.11 -24.64
C SER A 68 11.25 15.42 -24.90
N PRO A 69 10.72 15.10 -26.10
CA PRO A 69 9.30 15.22 -26.37
C PRO A 69 8.42 14.36 -25.44
N VAL A 70 8.89 13.19 -25.04
CA VAL A 70 8.19 12.29 -24.12
C VAL A 70 8.14 12.88 -22.73
N GLU A 71 9.26 13.39 -22.24
CA GLU A 71 9.29 14.06 -20.92
C GLU A 71 8.38 15.28 -20.89
N ARG A 72 8.39 16.10 -21.94
CA ARG A 72 7.49 17.27 -22.08
C ARG A 72 6.04 16.85 -22.02
N TYR A 73 5.67 15.83 -22.78
CA TYR A 73 4.31 15.29 -22.77
C TYR A 73 3.90 14.84 -21.35
N LEU A 74 4.71 14.04 -20.69
CA LEU A 74 4.41 13.55 -19.34
C LEU A 74 4.29 14.69 -18.31
N VAL A 75 5.19 15.66 -18.36
CA VAL A 75 5.14 16.83 -17.47
C VAL A 75 3.87 17.64 -17.70
N ASP A 76 3.47 17.87 -18.96
CA ASP A 76 2.27 18.64 -19.30
C ASP A 76 1.00 17.93 -18.86
N VAL A 77 0.91 16.62 -19.08
CA VAL A 77 -0.21 15.79 -18.61
C VAL A 77 -0.31 15.81 -17.09
N VAL A 78 0.76 15.43 -16.39
CA VAL A 78 0.76 15.36 -14.92
C VAL A 78 0.45 16.74 -14.31
N ARG A 79 0.96 17.83 -14.90
CA ARG A 79 0.66 19.19 -14.45
C ARG A 79 -0.82 19.53 -14.60
N SER A 80 -1.38 19.23 -15.76
CA SER A 80 -2.81 19.50 -16.05
C SER A 80 -3.72 18.71 -15.12
N GLU A 81 -3.45 17.42 -14.95
CA GLU A 81 -4.27 16.53 -14.11
C GLU A 81 -4.11 16.82 -12.62
N ALA A 82 -2.89 17.09 -12.15
CA ALA A 82 -2.66 17.52 -10.77
C ALA A 82 -3.42 18.83 -10.46
N GLN A 83 -3.43 19.78 -11.40
CA GLN A 83 -4.21 21.02 -11.25
C GLN A 83 -5.71 20.74 -11.15
N LYS A 84 -6.27 19.88 -12.03
CA LYS A 84 -7.68 19.46 -11.97
C LYS A 84 -8.00 18.73 -10.67
N ALA A 85 -7.07 17.92 -10.17
CA ALA A 85 -7.20 17.18 -8.90
C ALA A 85 -7.04 18.07 -7.67
N GLY A 86 -6.57 19.32 -7.81
CA GLY A 86 -6.27 20.23 -6.69
C GLY A 86 -4.99 19.81 -5.92
N LEU A 87 -4.03 19.22 -6.62
CA LEU A 87 -2.76 18.76 -6.08
C LEU A 87 -1.61 19.69 -6.47
N PRO A 88 -0.60 19.87 -5.61
CA PRO A 88 0.67 20.45 -6.05
C PRO A 88 1.32 19.53 -7.08
N MET A 89 2.14 20.10 -7.98
CA MET A 89 2.89 19.34 -8.99
C MET A 89 3.77 18.26 -8.32
N PRO A 90 3.53 16.97 -8.59
CA PRO A 90 4.38 15.91 -8.06
C PRO A 90 5.72 15.85 -8.81
N GLU A 91 6.69 15.15 -8.25
CA GLU A 91 7.85 14.72 -9.01
C GLU A 91 7.43 13.71 -10.08
N VAL A 92 8.08 13.74 -11.24
CA VAL A 92 7.79 12.83 -12.35
C VAL A 92 9.04 12.04 -12.71
N GLY A 93 8.88 10.75 -12.96
CA GLY A 93 9.98 9.88 -13.35
C GLY A 93 9.58 8.86 -14.40
N ILE A 94 10.57 8.40 -15.16
CA ILE A 94 10.44 7.30 -16.11
C ILE A 94 11.38 6.18 -15.66
N TYR A 95 10.99 4.93 -15.86
CA TYR A 95 11.85 3.77 -15.66
C TYR A 95 11.67 2.75 -16.77
N ASP A 96 12.70 1.94 -16.96
CA ASP A 96 12.62 0.84 -17.92
C ASP A 96 11.98 -0.39 -17.28
N GLY A 97 10.95 -0.93 -17.92
CA GLY A 97 10.22 -2.08 -17.37
C GLY A 97 8.92 -2.39 -18.09
N GLU A 98 8.27 -3.45 -17.64
CA GLU A 98 6.95 -3.88 -18.08
C GLU A 98 5.88 -2.78 -17.92
N PRO A 99 4.76 -2.86 -18.66
CA PRO A 99 3.70 -1.86 -18.60
C PRO A 99 3.18 -1.63 -17.17
N ASN A 100 3.55 -0.51 -16.58
CA ASN A 100 3.17 -0.13 -15.22
C ASN A 100 3.34 1.37 -14.99
N ALA A 101 2.54 1.91 -14.05
CA ALA A 101 2.74 3.22 -13.46
C ALA A 101 2.49 3.11 -11.95
N PHE A 102 3.04 4.03 -11.19
CA PHE A 102 2.76 4.10 -9.76
C PHE A 102 2.94 5.51 -9.22
N ALA A 103 2.22 5.80 -8.14
CA ALA A 103 2.47 6.96 -7.31
C ALA A 103 2.99 6.53 -5.94
N THR A 104 3.88 7.32 -5.34
CA THR A 104 4.39 7.10 -3.99
C THR A 104 4.73 8.41 -3.32
N GLY A 105 4.90 8.38 -1.99
CA GLY A 105 5.23 9.54 -1.18
C GLY A 105 4.45 9.60 0.12
N ALA A 106 5.02 10.24 1.13
CA ALA A 106 4.42 10.33 2.47
C ALA A 106 3.32 11.39 2.61
N SER A 107 3.13 12.24 1.60
CA SER A 107 2.10 13.29 1.62
C SER A 107 1.75 13.75 0.20
N ARG A 108 0.62 14.46 0.06
CA ARG A 108 0.20 15.07 -1.21
C ARG A 108 1.25 16.04 -1.79
N SER A 109 1.97 16.75 -0.94
CA SER A 109 3.02 17.70 -1.35
C SER A 109 4.38 17.04 -1.62
N SER A 110 4.54 15.78 -1.28
CA SER A 110 5.77 15.01 -1.48
C SER A 110 5.54 13.79 -2.36
N ALA A 111 4.59 13.88 -3.29
CA ALA A 111 4.28 12.79 -4.20
C ALA A 111 5.30 12.67 -5.34
N LEU A 112 5.50 11.45 -5.80
CA LEU A 112 6.22 11.07 -6.99
C LEU A 112 5.31 10.20 -7.84
N VAL A 113 5.18 10.50 -9.12
CA VAL A 113 4.50 9.67 -10.12
C VAL A 113 5.54 9.14 -11.09
N ALA A 114 5.53 7.85 -11.35
CA ALA A 114 6.48 7.21 -12.23
C ALA A 114 5.77 6.32 -13.25
N VAL A 115 6.28 6.31 -14.48
CA VAL A 115 5.72 5.57 -15.62
C VAL A 115 6.81 4.71 -16.26
N SER A 116 6.49 3.47 -16.60
CA SER A 116 7.41 2.60 -17.32
C SER A 116 7.44 2.89 -18.82
N THR A 117 8.58 2.61 -19.44
CA THR A 117 8.70 2.62 -20.91
C THR A 117 7.75 1.61 -21.54
N GLY A 118 7.51 0.48 -20.89
CA GLY A 118 6.55 -0.52 -21.36
C GLY A 118 5.12 0.01 -21.45
N LEU A 119 4.66 0.79 -20.47
CA LEU A 119 3.33 1.41 -20.51
C LEU A 119 3.22 2.44 -21.62
N LEU A 120 4.22 3.29 -21.79
CA LEU A 120 4.26 4.29 -22.86
C LEU A 120 4.27 3.68 -24.27
N ASN A 121 4.84 2.49 -24.42
CA ASN A 121 4.85 1.76 -25.70
C ASN A 121 3.53 1.00 -25.95
N LEU A 122 2.85 0.55 -24.89
CA LEU A 122 1.63 -0.26 -24.99
C LEU A 122 0.40 0.61 -25.27
N MET A 123 0.30 1.77 -24.60
CA MET A 123 -0.91 2.58 -24.51
C MET A 123 -0.87 3.78 -25.46
N ASN A 124 -2.05 4.19 -25.93
CA ASN A 124 -2.21 5.47 -26.59
C ASN A 124 -2.21 6.62 -25.55
N ARG A 125 -2.20 7.87 -26.02
CA ARG A 125 -2.11 9.05 -25.13
C ARG A 125 -3.24 9.14 -24.13
N GLU A 126 -4.48 8.93 -24.54
CA GLU A 126 -5.65 9.01 -23.66
C GLU A 126 -5.63 7.92 -22.57
N GLU A 127 -5.15 6.74 -22.92
CA GLU A 127 -5.00 5.62 -21.97
C GLU A 127 -3.88 5.92 -20.96
N VAL A 128 -2.75 6.50 -21.39
CA VAL A 128 -1.67 6.95 -20.49
C VAL A 128 -2.16 8.03 -19.55
N GLU A 129 -2.89 9.03 -20.06
CA GLU A 129 -3.51 10.08 -19.27
C GLU A 129 -4.45 9.50 -18.22
N ALA A 130 -5.31 8.55 -18.57
CA ALA A 130 -6.21 7.89 -17.65
C ALA A 130 -5.47 7.14 -16.52
N VAL A 131 -4.38 6.44 -16.85
CA VAL A 131 -3.54 5.77 -15.84
C VAL A 131 -2.87 6.79 -14.91
N LEU A 132 -2.37 7.90 -15.45
CA LEU A 132 -1.77 8.98 -14.65
C LEU A 132 -2.81 9.65 -13.75
N ALA A 133 -4.03 9.87 -14.25
CA ALA A 133 -5.14 10.39 -13.46
C ALA A 133 -5.53 9.43 -12.32
N HIS A 134 -5.47 8.11 -12.56
CA HIS A 134 -5.68 7.09 -11.55
C HIS A 134 -4.61 7.18 -10.43
N GLU A 135 -3.34 7.27 -10.79
CA GLU A 135 -2.25 7.44 -9.82
C GLU A 135 -2.38 8.74 -9.02
N LEU A 136 -2.75 9.84 -9.69
CA LEU A 136 -3.01 11.11 -9.01
C LEU A 136 -4.23 11.07 -8.10
N SER A 137 -5.23 10.23 -8.41
CA SER A 137 -6.38 10.01 -7.52
C SER A 137 -5.97 9.34 -6.22
N HIS A 138 -5.05 8.36 -6.25
CA HIS A 138 -4.47 7.79 -5.03
C HIS A 138 -3.77 8.86 -4.17
N VAL A 139 -3.02 9.75 -4.80
CA VAL A 139 -2.37 10.87 -4.10
C VAL A 139 -3.40 11.82 -3.50
N LYS A 140 -4.42 12.22 -4.27
CA LYS A 140 -5.53 13.10 -3.83
C LYS A 140 -6.26 12.52 -2.64
N ASN A 141 -6.56 11.24 -2.67
CA ASN A 141 -7.27 10.52 -1.62
C ASN A 141 -6.41 10.29 -0.37
N GLY A 142 -5.08 10.39 -0.47
CA GLY A 142 -4.15 10.10 0.63
C GLY A 142 -4.04 8.61 0.92
N ASP A 143 -4.17 7.76 -0.10
CA ASP A 143 -4.25 6.31 0.04
C ASP A 143 -3.00 5.71 0.67
N MET A 144 -1.81 6.26 0.38
CA MET A 144 -0.55 5.82 0.98
C MET A 144 -0.56 5.93 2.49
N VAL A 145 -1.03 7.08 3.02
CA VAL A 145 -1.14 7.31 4.46
C VAL A 145 -2.21 6.41 5.07
N THR A 146 -3.37 6.32 4.44
CA THR A 146 -4.49 5.50 4.93
C THR A 146 -4.11 4.02 5.00
N MET A 147 -3.46 3.49 3.96
CA MET A 147 -2.96 2.10 3.94
C MET A 147 -1.89 1.86 5.00
N THR A 148 -0.99 2.83 5.20
CA THR A 148 0.04 2.77 6.25
C THR A 148 -0.59 2.71 7.65
N LEU A 149 -1.59 3.54 7.92
CA LEU A 149 -2.30 3.55 9.19
C LEU A 149 -3.06 2.23 9.41
N LEU A 150 -3.76 1.75 8.38
CA LEU A 150 -4.45 0.46 8.43
C LEU A 150 -3.47 -0.67 8.74
N GLN A 151 -2.32 -0.72 8.05
CA GLN A 151 -1.28 -1.72 8.29
C GLN A 151 -0.74 -1.63 9.71
N GLY A 152 -0.51 -0.42 10.24
CA GLY A 152 -0.08 -0.18 11.62
C GLY A 152 -1.09 -0.70 12.64
N VAL A 153 -2.38 -0.43 12.44
CA VAL A 153 -3.48 -0.94 13.28
C VAL A 153 -3.52 -2.46 13.23
N MET A 154 -3.51 -3.06 12.04
CA MET A 154 -3.56 -4.52 11.89
C MET A 154 -2.36 -5.21 12.54
N ASN A 155 -1.15 -4.68 12.34
CA ASN A 155 0.05 -5.20 12.98
C ASN A 155 -0.03 -5.09 14.52
N THR A 156 -0.59 -3.99 15.03
CA THR A 156 -0.82 -3.81 16.47
C THR A 156 -1.72 -4.92 17.02
N PHE A 157 -2.84 -5.21 16.35
CA PHE A 157 -3.73 -6.30 16.76
C PHE A 157 -3.04 -7.66 16.73
N VAL A 158 -2.28 -7.95 15.69
CA VAL A 158 -1.52 -9.20 15.56
C VAL A 158 -0.56 -9.36 16.75
N VAL A 159 0.28 -8.37 16.99
CA VAL A 159 1.26 -8.41 18.10
C VAL A 159 0.56 -8.49 19.45
N PHE A 160 -0.48 -7.69 19.69
CA PHE A 160 -1.18 -7.65 20.96
C PHE A 160 -1.85 -8.99 21.29
N LEU A 161 -2.63 -9.52 20.36
CA LEU A 161 -3.36 -10.78 20.57
C LEU A 161 -2.42 -11.99 20.70
N SER A 162 -1.40 -12.07 19.84
CA SER A 162 -0.45 -13.18 19.88
C SER A 162 0.30 -13.23 21.22
N ARG A 163 0.65 -12.08 21.80
CA ARG A 163 1.33 -12.02 23.11
C ARG A 163 0.40 -12.37 24.26
N ILE A 164 -0.87 -11.95 24.23
CA ILE A 164 -1.86 -12.32 25.24
C ILE A 164 -2.07 -13.84 25.23
N ILE A 165 -2.36 -14.40 24.05
CA ILE A 165 -2.65 -15.83 23.93
C ILE A 165 -1.39 -16.64 24.25
N GLY A 166 -0.22 -16.22 23.79
CA GLY A 166 1.06 -16.84 24.17
C GLY A 166 1.27 -16.89 25.67
N TRP A 167 0.98 -15.78 26.38
CA TRP A 167 1.06 -15.73 27.83
C TRP A 167 0.05 -16.67 28.50
N VAL A 168 -1.20 -16.70 28.03
CA VAL A 168 -2.23 -17.62 28.56
C VAL A 168 -1.83 -19.06 28.39
N VAL A 169 -1.34 -19.45 27.21
CA VAL A 169 -0.88 -20.82 26.93
C VAL A 169 0.27 -21.19 27.86
N ASP A 170 1.28 -20.33 27.98
CA ASP A 170 2.45 -20.59 28.82
C ASP A 170 2.10 -20.72 30.31
N ARG A 171 1.26 -19.83 30.82
CA ARG A 171 0.93 -19.78 32.28
C ARG A 171 -0.21 -20.70 32.66
N GLN A 172 -1.27 -20.79 31.90
CA GLN A 172 -2.49 -21.52 32.29
C GLN A 172 -2.49 -22.95 31.78
N ILE A 173 -1.95 -23.21 30.59
CA ILE A 173 -1.97 -24.54 29.98
C ILE A 173 -0.69 -25.29 30.31
N LEU A 174 0.47 -24.70 30.04
CA LEU A 174 1.78 -25.34 30.32
C LEU A 174 2.26 -25.16 31.76
N ARG A 175 1.55 -24.36 32.57
CA ARG A 175 1.81 -24.11 33.97
C ARG A 175 3.26 -23.69 34.28
N ASN A 176 3.80 -22.83 33.43
CA ASN A 176 5.12 -22.25 33.66
C ASN A 176 5.08 -21.35 34.90
N GLU A 177 5.80 -21.70 35.96
CA GLU A 177 5.88 -20.97 37.23
C GLU A 177 7.08 -20.02 37.28
N ASP A 178 8.00 -20.09 36.32
CA ASP A 178 9.18 -19.24 36.25
C ASP A 178 8.79 -17.78 36.03
N ASP A 179 9.61 -16.85 36.51
CA ASP A 179 9.38 -15.40 36.28
C ASP A 179 9.54 -15.01 34.84
N ALA A 180 10.32 -15.76 34.03
CA ALA A 180 10.51 -15.54 32.59
C ALA A 180 9.47 -16.31 31.77
N PRO A 181 9.12 -15.82 30.55
CA PRO A 181 8.31 -16.56 29.60
C PRO A 181 9.00 -17.86 29.17
N GLY A 182 8.26 -18.95 29.18
CA GLY A 182 8.74 -20.24 28.73
C GLY A 182 8.70 -20.42 27.22
N VAL A 183 9.14 -21.57 26.75
CA VAL A 183 9.11 -21.94 25.32
C VAL A 183 7.69 -21.88 24.77
N GLY A 184 6.69 -22.22 25.58
CA GLY A 184 5.28 -22.16 25.20
C GLY A 184 4.83 -20.76 24.77
N TYR A 185 5.26 -19.72 25.47
CA TYR A 185 4.99 -18.34 25.10
C TYR A 185 5.55 -18.01 23.72
N TYR A 186 6.82 -18.29 23.47
CA TYR A 186 7.48 -17.90 22.21
C TYR A 186 6.93 -18.68 21.03
N VAL A 187 6.74 -20.00 21.16
CA VAL A 187 6.21 -20.84 20.07
C VAL A 187 4.77 -20.44 19.75
N THR A 188 3.90 -20.29 20.77
CA THR A 188 2.51 -19.89 20.55
C THR A 188 2.43 -18.50 19.92
N SER A 189 3.21 -17.53 20.43
CA SER A 189 3.23 -16.18 19.85
C SER A 189 3.70 -16.19 18.40
N LEU A 190 4.74 -16.96 18.06
CA LEU A 190 5.25 -17.05 16.69
C LEU A 190 4.19 -17.66 15.73
N VAL A 191 3.54 -18.75 16.12
CA VAL A 191 2.49 -19.39 15.31
C VAL A 191 1.33 -18.41 15.10
N LEU A 192 0.92 -17.70 16.15
CA LEU A 192 -0.15 -16.71 16.06
C LEU A 192 0.25 -15.47 15.27
N ASP A 193 1.49 -14.99 15.36
CA ASP A 193 1.98 -13.90 14.52
C ASP A 193 1.83 -14.26 13.03
N ILE A 194 2.12 -15.50 12.64
CA ILE A 194 1.95 -15.98 11.27
C ILE A 194 0.45 -16.08 10.90
N CYS A 195 -0.35 -16.78 11.71
CA CYS A 195 -1.77 -17.03 11.40
C CYS A 195 -2.58 -15.73 11.40
N LEU A 196 -2.42 -14.88 12.42
CA LEU A 196 -3.12 -13.60 12.52
C LEU A 196 -2.60 -12.61 11.49
N GLY A 197 -1.30 -12.63 11.17
CA GLY A 197 -0.70 -11.83 10.10
C GLY A 197 -1.31 -12.16 8.74
N PHE A 198 -1.55 -13.45 8.48
CA PHE A 198 -2.24 -13.88 7.27
C PHE A 198 -3.68 -13.32 7.20
N LEU A 199 -4.45 -13.40 8.30
CA LEU A 199 -5.78 -12.82 8.37
C LEU A 199 -5.75 -11.28 8.23
N ALA A 200 -4.79 -10.63 8.86
CA ALA A 200 -4.59 -9.19 8.75
C ALA A 200 -4.33 -8.75 7.30
N SER A 201 -3.52 -9.51 6.55
CA SER A 201 -3.22 -9.23 5.14
C SER A 201 -4.47 -9.32 4.25
N MET A 202 -5.42 -10.19 4.55
CA MET A 202 -6.71 -10.26 3.83
C MET A 202 -7.53 -8.99 4.03
N VAL A 203 -7.56 -8.44 5.26
CA VAL A 203 -8.26 -7.18 5.56
C VAL A 203 -7.62 -6.02 4.81
N VAL A 204 -6.28 -5.93 4.83
CA VAL A 204 -5.53 -4.90 4.11
C VAL A 204 -5.77 -5.01 2.60
N ALA A 205 -5.73 -6.21 2.04
CA ALA A 205 -6.02 -6.45 0.61
C ALA A 205 -7.47 -6.09 0.24
N ALA A 206 -8.45 -6.42 1.08
CA ALA A 206 -9.84 -6.04 0.84
C ALA A 206 -10.03 -4.52 0.80
N PHE A 207 -9.37 -3.80 1.72
CA PHE A 207 -9.39 -2.34 1.73
C PHE A 207 -8.65 -1.75 0.54
N SER A 208 -7.52 -2.33 0.13
CA SER A 208 -6.80 -1.94 -1.09
C SER A 208 -7.71 -2.02 -2.32
N ARG A 209 -8.42 -3.16 -2.51
CA ARG A 209 -9.39 -3.32 -3.62
C ARG A 209 -10.48 -2.25 -3.60
N TYR A 210 -11.00 -1.91 -2.42
CA TYR A 210 -12.00 -0.84 -2.30
C TYR A 210 -11.44 0.51 -2.76
N ARG A 211 -10.17 0.81 -2.45
CA ARG A 211 -9.50 2.05 -2.88
C ARG A 211 -9.28 2.13 -4.39
N GLU A 212 -9.05 1.00 -5.06
CA GLU A 212 -8.93 0.95 -6.52
C GLU A 212 -10.19 1.48 -7.23
N PHE A 213 -11.39 1.08 -6.79
CA PHE A 213 -12.63 1.61 -7.36
C PHE A 213 -12.76 3.13 -7.21
N HIS A 214 -12.29 3.68 -6.08
CA HIS A 214 -12.30 5.13 -5.86
C HIS A 214 -11.23 5.85 -6.67
N ALA A 215 -10.10 5.22 -6.93
CA ALA A 215 -9.06 5.76 -7.79
C ALA A 215 -9.50 5.75 -9.26
N ASP A 216 -10.18 4.70 -9.72
CA ASP A 216 -10.78 4.64 -11.05
C ASP A 216 -11.84 5.74 -11.26
N ALA A 217 -12.74 5.89 -10.29
CA ALA A 217 -13.74 6.93 -10.31
C ALA A 217 -13.11 8.33 -10.31
N GLY A 218 -12.08 8.53 -9.47
CA GLY A 218 -11.33 9.78 -9.43
C GLY A 218 -10.58 10.08 -10.72
N ALA A 219 -10.05 9.07 -11.41
CA ALA A 219 -9.48 9.22 -12.75
C ALA A 219 -10.54 9.69 -13.75
N ALA A 220 -11.71 9.06 -13.73
CA ALA A 220 -12.83 9.47 -14.58
C ALA A 220 -13.28 10.91 -14.28
N ASP A 221 -13.35 11.31 -13.02
CA ASP A 221 -13.69 12.69 -12.62
C ASP A 221 -12.63 13.71 -13.12
N ILE A 222 -11.33 13.40 -13.04
CA ILE A 222 -10.23 14.24 -13.55
C ILE A 222 -10.31 14.35 -15.08
N MET A 223 -10.57 13.24 -15.77
CA MET A 223 -10.68 13.18 -17.23
C MET A 223 -12.01 13.73 -17.76
N GLY A 224 -13.04 13.82 -16.90
CA GLY A 224 -14.42 14.17 -17.30
C GLY A 224 -15.15 13.07 -18.09
N SER A 225 -14.60 11.85 -18.15
CA SER A 225 -15.18 10.69 -18.83
C SER A 225 -14.65 9.39 -18.27
N THR A 226 -15.49 8.36 -18.22
CA THR A 226 -15.10 7.00 -17.82
C THR A 226 -14.39 6.22 -18.93
N THR A 227 -14.61 6.62 -20.21
CA THR A 227 -14.14 5.86 -21.38
C THR A 227 -12.62 5.67 -21.45
N PRO A 228 -11.76 6.69 -21.22
CA PRO A 228 -10.31 6.51 -21.27
C PRO A 228 -9.81 5.47 -20.24
N MET A 229 -10.36 5.51 -19.00
CA MET A 229 -9.99 4.57 -17.97
C MET A 229 -10.46 3.14 -18.27
N ILE A 230 -11.66 2.98 -18.83
CA ILE A 230 -12.16 1.68 -19.31
C ILE A 230 -11.23 1.11 -20.39
N ASN A 231 -10.83 1.92 -21.37
CA ASN A 231 -9.93 1.50 -22.45
C ASN A 231 -8.56 1.10 -21.90
N ALA A 232 -8.00 1.87 -20.97
CA ALA A 232 -6.73 1.56 -20.33
C ALA A 232 -6.79 0.22 -19.57
N LEU A 233 -7.85 -0.01 -18.79
CA LEU A 233 -8.06 -1.27 -18.08
C LEU A 233 -8.20 -2.46 -19.03
N GLN A 234 -8.97 -2.31 -20.11
CA GLN A 234 -9.15 -3.36 -21.12
C GLN A 234 -7.85 -3.67 -21.85
N ARG A 235 -7.03 -2.65 -22.13
CA ARG A 235 -5.71 -2.86 -22.72
C ARG A 235 -4.78 -3.64 -21.80
N LEU A 236 -4.76 -3.30 -20.51
CA LEU A 236 -3.99 -4.06 -19.51
C LEU A 236 -4.49 -5.50 -19.38
N GLY A 237 -5.81 -5.71 -19.42
CA GLY A 237 -6.42 -7.04 -19.36
C GLY A 237 -6.24 -7.88 -20.64
N GLY A 238 -6.01 -7.26 -21.76
CA GLY A 238 -5.73 -7.92 -23.04
C GLY A 238 -4.31 -8.47 -23.18
N ILE A 239 -3.41 -8.17 -22.23
CA ILE A 239 -2.08 -8.79 -22.17
C ILE A 239 -2.27 -10.24 -21.73
N ALA A 240 -1.88 -11.19 -22.60
CA ALA A 240 -2.01 -12.60 -22.29
C ALA A 240 -1.26 -12.96 -21.01
N PRO A 241 -1.85 -13.77 -20.10
CA PRO A 241 -1.23 -14.10 -18.81
C PRO A 241 0.16 -14.76 -18.93
N ASN A 242 0.49 -15.32 -20.10
CA ASN A 242 1.78 -15.94 -20.39
C ASN A 242 2.87 -14.95 -20.83
N GLU A 243 2.50 -13.71 -21.17
CA GLU A 243 3.42 -12.65 -21.58
C GLU A 243 3.82 -11.75 -20.41
N LEU A 244 3.19 -11.94 -19.26
CA LEU A 244 3.51 -11.19 -18.04
C LEU A 244 4.59 -11.93 -17.23
N PRO A 245 5.65 -11.24 -16.78
CA PRO A 245 6.62 -11.80 -15.84
C PRO A 245 5.94 -12.33 -14.58
N GLY A 246 6.61 -13.27 -13.87
CA GLY A 246 6.05 -13.99 -12.72
C GLY A 246 5.42 -13.14 -11.61
N ASN A 247 5.84 -11.88 -11.47
CA ASN A 247 5.36 -10.91 -10.48
C ASN A 247 4.00 -10.29 -10.85
N VAL A 248 3.58 -10.38 -12.11
CA VAL A 248 2.33 -9.80 -12.62
C VAL A 248 1.23 -10.86 -12.80
N LYS A 249 1.57 -12.15 -12.67
CA LYS A 249 0.59 -13.26 -12.70
C LYS A 249 -0.49 -13.18 -11.62
N GLY A 250 -0.35 -12.28 -10.65
CA GLY A 250 -1.39 -11.98 -9.66
C GLY A 250 -2.63 -11.27 -10.20
N PHE A 251 -2.60 -10.77 -11.44
CA PHE A 251 -3.73 -10.05 -12.04
C PHE A 251 -4.76 -10.96 -12.74
N GLY A 252 -4.46 -12.23 -12.95
CA GLY A 252 -5.32 -13.15 -13.71
C GLY A 252 -5.75 -14.35 -12.91
N ILE A 253 -6.37 -14.20 -11.72
CA ILE A 253 -6.83 -15.37 -10.97
C ILE A 253 -8.36 -15.40 -10.91
N SER A 254 -8.91 -16.34 -11.66
CA SER A 254 -10.21 -16.95 -11.42
C SER A 254 -10.39 -17.31 -9.94
N GLY A 255 -11.55 -16.93 -9.37
CA GLY A 255 -11.91 -16.99 -7.97
C GLY A 255 -11.42 -18.22 -7.20
N GLY A 256 -10.59 -17.96 -6.23
CA GLY A 256 -10.07 -18.90 -5.25
C GLY A 256 -9.50 -18.16 -4.04
N ILE A 257 -8.91 -18.88 -3.09
CA ILE A 257 -8.25 -18.29 -1.91
C ILE A 257 -7.25 -17.19 -2.31
N GLY A 258 -6.61 -17.32 -3.48
CA GLY A 258 -5.69 -16.30 -4.02
C GLY A 258 -6.33 -14.92 -4.23
N SER A 259 -7.62 -14.85 -4.57
CA SER A 259 -8.32 -13.58 -4.75
C SER A 259 -8.48 -12.78 -3.46
N LEU A 260 -8.47 -13.44 -2.31
CA LEU A 260 -8.56 -12.78 -1.00
C LEU A 260 -7.31 -11.96 -0.67
N PHE A 261 -6.16 -12.32 -1.28
CA PHE A 261 -4.87 -11.65 -1.09
C PHE A 261 -4.49 -10.71 -2.23
N ALA A 262 -5.25 -10.71 -3.32
CA ALA A 262 -5.03 -9.79 -4.42
C ALA A 262 -5.26 -8.34 -3.94
N SER A 263 -4.31 -7.47 -4.21
CA SER A 263 -4.40 -6.03 -3.86
C SER A 263 -5.30 -5.25 -4.81
N HIS A 264 -5.55 -5.78 -6.02
CA HIS A 264 -6.41 -5.16 -7.02
C HIS A 264 -7.64 -6.04 -7.31
N PRO A 265 -8.82 -5.44 -7.59
CA PRO A 265 -9.98 -6.16 -8.10
C PRO A 265 -9.74 -6.69 -9.51
N SER A 266 -10.61 -7.58 -10.00
CA SER A 266 -10.57 -7.98 -11.39
C SER A 266 -10.81 -6.78 -12.32
N ILE A 267 -10.23 -6.83 -13.51
CA ILE A 267 -10.42 -5.77 -14.51
C ILE A 267 -11.90 -5.67 -14.90
N GLU A 268 -12.56 -6.81 -14.98
CA GLU A 268 -13.99 -6.90 -15.28
C GLU A 268 -14.83 -6.15 -14.24
N ASP A 269 -14.55 -6.33 -12.94
CA ASP A 269 -15.24 -5.64 -11.85
C ASP A 269 -15.00 -4.13 -11.89
N ARG A 270 -13.76 -3.71 -12.17
CA ARG A 270 -13.39 -2.30 -12.30
C ARG A 270 -14.10 -1.64 -13.48
N VAL A 271 -14.09 -2.29 -14.65
CA VAL A 271 -14.80 -1.82 -15.86
C VAL A 271 -16.31 -1.77 -15.63
N ALA A 272 -16.90 -2.77 -14.95
CA ALA A 272 -18.32 -2.78 -14.62
C ALA A 272 -18.68 -1.61 -13.69
N ALA A 273 -17.86 -1.35 -12.66
CA ALA A 273 -18.08 -0.24 -11.74
C ALA A 273 -18.03 1.14 -12.44
N LEU A 274 -17.10 1.32 -13.39
CA LEU A 274 -17.00 2.56 -14.19
C LEU A 274 -18.21 2.73 -15.13
N ARG A 275 -18.65 1.66 -15.79
CA ARG A 275 -19.85 1.68 -16.67
C ARG A 275 -21.14 1.99 -15.92
N GLU A 276 -21.24 1.55 -14.68
CA GLU A 276 -22.37 1.84 -13.79
C GLU A 276 -22.23 3.19 -13.07
N HIS A 277 -21.19 3.96 -13.37
CA HIS A 277 -20.87 5.24 -12.72
C HIS A 277 -20.82 5.15 -11.18
N ARG A 278 -20.39 3.99 -10.65
CA ARG A 278 -20.18 3.85 -9.22
C ARG A 278 -19.02 4.74 -8.77
N TYR A 279 -19.26 5.53 -7.74
CA TYR A 279 -18.26 6.40 -7.10
C TYR A 279 -17.76 7.57 -7.97
N THR A 280 -18.27 7.80 -9.19
CA THR A 280 -17.86 8.90 -10.09
C THR A 280 -19.01 9.83 -10.40
N ASN A 281 -18.69 11.10 -10.63
CA ASN A 281 -19.62 12.10 -11.17
C ASN A 281 -19.40 12.34 -12.68
N ALA A 282 -18.38 11.74 -13.29
CA ALA A 282 -18.11 11.82 -14.72
C ALA A 282 -19.19 11.08 -15.53
N GLN A 283 -19.54 11.62 -16.71
CA GLN A 283 -20.50 11.03 -17.64
C GLN A 283 -19.79 10.13 -18.68
#